data_e6cf1a72d8623df8966df226926eb8d5
#
_entry.id   e6cf1a72d8623df8966df226926eb8d5
#
_cell.length_a   1.000
_cell.length_b   1.000
_cell.length_c   1.000
_cell.angle_alpha   90.00
_cell.angle_beta   90.00
_cell.angle_gamma   90.00
#
_symmetry.space_group_name_H-M   'P 1'
#
loop_
_entity.id
_entity.type
_entity.pdbx_description
1 polymer ?
#
loop_
_entity_poly.entity_id
_entity_poly.type
_entity_poly.pdbx_seq_one_letter_code
_entity_poly.pdbx_strand_id
1 'polypeptide(L)'
;LGSMSPAVSDWLKGPEAREDVPVLDDAGATASSVEATVDTYNGFALDLYRRYSAGDGNILFSPYSISTALSMTYEGARGLTAEEMEAVFGFLEDPSERLPSVARIYNTLNGEDREYALHTVNALWMQQGYNVLEEYVDAITDCYGGEANALDFVAKPDESRLVINEWVEERTNERIKDLFPEGSIDSAVRLVLTNAIYFKGDWLYEFD
;
A
#
# COMPACT_ATOMS: atom_id res chain seq x y z
N LEU A 1 -29.05 -26.68 15.45
CA LEU A 1 -28.63 -25.59 14.56
C LEU A 1 -28.43 -24.38 15.45
N GLY A 2 -27.21 -24.18 15.94
CA GLY A 2 -26.83 -23.03 16.75
C GLY A 2 -26.83 -21.77 15.86
N SER A 3 -27.41 -20.69 16.35
CA SER A 3 -27.36 -19.39 15.69
C SER A 3 -25.90 -18.93 15.59
N MET A 4 -25.38 -18.78 14.37
CA MET A 4 -24.09 -18.17 14.13
C MET A 4 -24.07 -16.76 14.72
N SER A 5 -22.96 -16.40 15.35
CA SER A 5 -22.75 -15.04 15.86
C SER A 5 -22.88 -14.02 14.72
N PRO A 6 -23.48 -12.82 14.96
CA PRO A 6 -23.59 -11.76 13.95
C PRO A 6 -22.25 -11.43 13.25
N ALA A 7 -21.13 -11.53 13.97
CA ALA A 7 -19.80 -11.33 13.41
C ALA A 7 -19.42 -12.35 12.34
N VAL A 8 -19.95 -13.59 12.39
CA VAL A 8 -19.67 -14.64 11.39
C VAL A 8 -20.56 -14.45 10.16
N SER A 9 -21.80 -13.95 10.34
CA SER A 9 -22.69 -13.68 9.20
C SER A 9 -22.20 -12.54 8.29
N ASP A 10 -21.48 -11.57 8.84
CA ASP A 10 -20.90 -10.47 8.05
C ASP A 10 -19.68 -10.94 7.22
N TRP A 11 -19.00 -11.99 7.64
CA TRP A 11 -17.95 -12.62 6.85
C TRP A 11 -18.46 -13.38 5.61
N LEU A 12 -19.72 -13.78 5.62
CA LEU A 12 -20.36 -14.53 4.53
C LEU A 12 -21.04 -13.64 3.49
N LYS A 13 -21.08 -12.32 3.72
CA LYS A 13 -21.47 -11.38 2.66
C LYS A 13 -20.38 -11.35 1.60
N GLY A 14 -20.78 -11.47 0.33
CA GLY A 14 -19.85 -11.38 -0.81
C GLY A 14 -18.96 -10.14 -0.78
N PRO A 15 -17.97 -10.03 -1.68
CA PRO A 15 -17.11 -8.86 -1.73
C PRO A 15 -17.95 -7.60 -1.91
N GLU A 16 -17.87 -6.69 -0.95
CA GLU A 16 -18.47 -5.36 -1.10
C GLU A 16 -17.55 -4.56 -2.04
N ALA A 17 -18.03 -4.24 -3.24
CA ALA A 17 -17.33 -3.35 -4.14
C ALA A 17 -17.19 -1.97 -3.47
N ARG A 18 -15.99 -1.42 -3.50
CA ARG A 18 -15.76 -0.03 -3.11
C ARG A 18 -16.26 0.85 -4.26
N GLU A 19 -17.17 1.78 -3.98
CA GLU A 19 -17.73 2.69 -5.00
C GLU A 19 -16.69 3.69 -5.57
N ASP A 20 -15.49 3.82 -4.96
CA ASP A 20 -14.52 4.88 -5.23
C ASP A 20 -13.07 4.38 -5.45
N VAL A 21 -12.87 3.28 -6.18
CA VAL A 21 -11.51 2.89 -6.57
C VAL A 21 -11.06 3.75 -7.76
N PRO A 22 -10.03 4.61 -7.61
CA PRO A 22 -9.58 5.43 -8.71
C PRO A 22 -8.96 4.58 -9.81
N VAL A 23 -9.21 4.96 -11.07
CA VAL A 23 -8.47 4.43 -12.22
C VAL A 23 -7.28 5.34 -12.47
N LEU A 24 -6.07 4.81 -12.34
CA LEU A 24 -4.83 5.55 -12.47
C LEU A 24 -4.39 5.66 -13.92
N ASP A 25 -3.61 6.70 -14.26
CA ASP A 25 -3.07 6.86 -15.62
C ASP A 25 -1.92 5.88 -15.87
N ASP A 26 -2.21 4.86 -16.66
CA ASP A 26 -1.27 3.82 -17.07
C ASP A 26 -0.94 3.84 -18.57
N ALA A 27 -1.23 4.96 -19.26
CA ALA A 27 -1.10 5.07 -20.72
C ALA A 27 0.32 4.81 -21.24
N GLY A 28 1.35 5.07 -20.43
CA GLY A 28 2.77 4.81 -20.76
C GLY A 28 3.23 3.38 -20.48
N ALA A 29 2.39 2.53 -19.86
CA ALA A 29 2.78 1.16 -19.50
C ALA A 29 2.90 0.27 -20.75
N THR A 30 4.05 -0.38 -20.89
CA THR A 30 4.28 -1.41 -21.90
C THR A 30 4.21 -2.81 -21.27
N ALA A 31 3.94 -3.83 -22.07
CA ALA A 31 3.97 -5.21 -21.55
C ALA A 31 5.33 -5.55 -20.91
N SER A 32 6.43 -5.09 -21.52
CA SER A 32 7.78 -5.33 -21.02
C SER A 32 8.06 -4.61 -19.70
N SER A 33 7.67 -3.34 -19.55
CA SER A 33 7.90 -2.59 -18.31
C SER A 33 7.05 -3.10 -17.16
N VAL A 34 5.81 -3.52 -17.43
CA VAL A 34 4.95 -4.17 -16.44
C VAL A 34 5.53 -5.50 -16.01
N GLU A 35 5.96 -6.36 -16.96
CA GLU A 35 6.61 -7.64 -16.64
C GLU A 35 7.85 -7.43 -15.77
N ALA A 36 8.73 -6.50 -16.13
CA ALA A 36 9.92 -6.17 -15.35
C ALA A 36 9.58 -5.70 -13.93
N THR A 37 8.53 -4.88 -13.75
CA THR A 37 8.07 -4.44 -12.42
C THR A 37 7.52 -5.61 -11.61
N VAL A 38 6.75 -6.50 -12.22
CA VAL A 38 6.22 -7.71 -11.56
C VAL A 38 7.35 -8.64 -11.16
N ASP A 39 8.36 -8.85 -12.01
CA ASP A 39 9.53 -9.67 -11.70
C ASP A 39 10.32 -9.11 -10.52
N THR A 40 10.49 -7.79 -10.46
CA THR A 40 11.08 -7.08 -9.33
C THR A 40 10.32 -7.36 -8.02
N TYR A 41 9.00 -7.20 -8.03
CA TYR A 41 8.17 -7.43 -6.84
C TYR A 41 8.18 -8.90 -6.42
N ASN A 42 8.15 -9.83 -7.37
CA ASN A 42 8.21 -11.27 -7.10
C ASN A 42 9.59 -11.69 -6.57
N GLY A 43 10.69 -11.13 -7.11
CA GLY A 43 12.05 -11.35 -6.61
C GLY A 43 12.16 -10.96 -5.13
N PHE A 44 11.73 -9.75 -4.80
CA PHE A 44 11.71 -9.26 -3.42
C PHE A 44 10.81 -10.12 -2.51
N ALA A 45 9.62 -10.54 -2.99
CA ALA A 45 8.71 -11.41 -2.26
C ALA A 45 9.37 -12.74 -1.88
N LEU A 46 10.09 -13.37 -2.83
CA LEU A 46 10.78 -14.62 -2.59
C LEU A 46 11.95 -14.46 -1.62
N ASP A 47 12.67 -13.36 -1.67
CA ASP A 47 13.79 -13.08 -0.76
C ASP A 47 13.28 -12.84 0.67
N LEU A 48 12.19 -12.11 0.85
CA LEU A 48 11.54 -11.96 2.14
C LEU A 48 11.05 -13.32 2.67
N TYR A 49 10.38 -14.10 1.82
CA TYR A 49 9.90 -15.42 2.22
C TYR A 49 11.05 -16.32 2.68
N ARG A 50 12.16 -16.39 1.95
CA ARG A 50 13.35 -17.16 2.33
C ARG A 50 13.92 -16.74 3.69
N ARG A 51 13.91 -15.45 3.99
CA ARG A 51 14.40 -14.93 5.28
C ARG A 51 13.49 -15.31 6.43
N TYR A 52 12.18 -15.18 6.28
CA TYR A 52 11.23 -15.44 7.36
C TYR A 52 10.86 -16.92 7.50
N SER A 53 10.89 -17.70 6.43
CA SER A 53 10.59 -19.14 6.47
C SER A 53 11.63 -19.99 7.19
N ALA A 54 12.78 -19.42 7.53
CA ALA A 54 13.81 -20.10 8.35
C ALA A 54 13.45 -20.15 9.85
N GLY A 55 12.43 -19.42 10.30
CA GLY A 55 11.93 -19.45 11.67
C GLY A 55 10.78 -20.43 11.87
N ASP A 56 10.47 -20.72 13.13
CA ASP A 56 9.30 -21.53 13.50
C ASP A 56 8.02 -20.66 13.50
N GLY A 57 6.90 -21.23 13.07
CA GLY A 57 5.57 -20.61 13.15
C GLY A 57 4.96 -20.24 11.81
N ASN A 58 3.79 -19.59 11.88
CA ASN A 58 3.07 -19.13 10.69
C ASN A 58 3.63 -17.77 10.22
N ILE A 59 3.71 -17.61 8.91
CA ILE A 59 4.14 -16.37 8.27
C ILE A 59 2.96 -15.80 7.50
N LEU A 60 2.66 -14.54 7.73
CA LEU A 60 1.69 -13.76 6.95
C LEU A 60 2.25 -12.37 6.67
N PHE A 61 2.43 -12.05 5.41
CA PHE A 61 2.77 -10.71 4.95
C PHE A 61 2.30 -10.51 3.51
N SER A 62 2.12 -9.26 3.09
CA SER A 62 1.80 -8.91 1.71
C SER A 62 3.05 -8.34 1.04
N PRO A 63 3.74 -9.09 0.17
CA PRO A 63 4.90 -8.58 -0.56
C PRO A 63 4.53 -7.37 -1.43
N TYR A 64 3.38 -7.41 -2.09
CA TYR A 64 2.88 -6.29 -2.91
C TYR A 64 2.75 -5.01 -2.09
N SER A 65 2.15 -5.08 -0.89
CA SER A 65 2.01 -3.95 0.02
C SER A 65 3.37 -3.34 0.38
N ILE A 66 4.32 -4.18 0.78
CA ILE A 66 5.67 -3.74 1.17
C ILE A 66 6.40 -3.14 -0.03
N SER A 67 6.36 -3.79 -1.21
CA SER A 67 6.99 -3.27 -2.43
C SER A 67 6.40 -1.93 -2.85
N THR A 68 5.08 -1.77 -2.78
CA THR A 68 4.40 -0.51 -3.10
C THR A 68 4.83 0.61 -2.15
N ALA A 69 4.86 0.38 -0.83
CA ALA A 69 5.32 1.37 0.14
C ALA A 69 6.78 1.79 -0.08
N LEU A 70 7.65 0.83 -0.37
CA LEU A 70 9.06 1.09 -0.66
C LEU A 70 9.24 1.80 -2.01
N SER A 71 8.44 1.46 -3.02
CA SER A 71 8.43 2.15 -4.31
C SER A 71 7.98 3.61 -4.16
N MET A 72 6.92 3.88 -3.40
CA MET A 72 6.54 5.26 -3.05
C MET A 72 7.67 6.02 -2.34
N THR A 73 8.42 5.36 -1.45
CA THR A 73 9.58 5.96 -0.80
C THR A 73 10.69 6.27 -1.82
N TYR A 74 10.90 5.37 -2.79
CA TYR A 74 11.90 5.52 -3.85
C TYR A 74 11.61 6.73 -4.75
N GLU A 75 10.35 7.07 -5.03
CA GLU A 75 10.01 8.26 -5.82
C GLU A 75 10.55 9.56 -5.18
N GLY A 76 10.68 9.59 -3.85
CA GLY A 76 11.30 10.70 -3.11
C GLY A 76 12.82 10.61 -2.97
N ALA A 77 13.43 9.44 -3.23
CA ALA A 77 14.86 9.21 -3.05
C ALA A 77 15.70 9.87 -4.16
N ARG A 78 16.91 10.33 -3.83
CA ARG A 78 17.86 10.91 -4.78
C ARG A 78 19.29 10.50 -4.41
N GLY A 79 20.18 10.50 -5.42
CA GLY A 79 21.61 10.19 -5.25
C GLY A 79 21.83 8.82 -4.65
N LEU A 80 22.74 8.68 -3.70
CA LEU A 80 23.15 7.41 -3.12
C LEU A 80 21.96 6.61 -2.53
N THR A 81 20.98 7.28 -1.94
CA THR A 81 19.80 6.61 -1.40
C THR A 81 18.99 5.92 -2.51
N ALA A 82 18.81 6.58 -3.65
CA ALA A 82 18.13 5.98 -4.80
C ALA A 82 18.92 4.79 -5.34
N GLU A 83 20.24 4.94 -5.54
CA GLU A 83 21.14 3.88 -6.03
C GLU A 83 21.11 2.64 -5.10
N GLU A 84 21.14 2.83 -3.79
CA GLU A 84 21.06 1.73 -2.83
C GLU A 84 19.68 1.04 -2.85
N MET A 85 18.59 1.80 -3.01
CA MET A 85 17.25 1.23 -3.15
C MET A 85 17.11 0.44 -4.46
N GLU A 86 17.60 0.95 -5.57
CA GLU A 86 17.64 0.25 -6.85
C GLU A 86 18.41 -1.08 -6.74
N ALA A 87 19.58 -1.04 -6.11
CA ALA A 87 20.42 -2.22 -5.94
C ALA A 87 19.75 -3.32 -5.09
N VAL A 88 18.91 -2.93 -4.10
CA VAL A 88 18.24 -3.87 -3.19
C VAL A 88 16.91 -4.36 -3.76
N PHE A 89 16.11 -3.47 -4.33
CA PHE A 89 14.73 -3.78 -4.73
C PHE A 89 14.59 -4.00 -6.24
N GLY A 90 15.56 -3.58 -7.05
CA GLY A 90 15.54 -3.73 -8.49
C GLY A 90 14.50 -2.84 -9.20
N PHE A 91 14.09 -1.72 -8.59
CA PHE A 91 13.14 -0.81 -9.21
C PHE A 91 13.64 -0.32 -10.58
N LEU A 92 12.74 -0.17 -11.55
CA LEU A 92 13.07 0.42 -12.84
C LEU A 92 13.57 1.85 -12.63
N GLU A 93 14.73 2.18 -13.18
CA GLU A 93 15.36 3.49 -13.03
C GLU A 93 14.55 4.59 -13.74
N ASP A 94 14.07 4.32 -14.97
CA ASP A 94 13.30 5.29 -15.76
C ASP A 94 11.87 5.47 -15.20
N PRO A 95 11.53 6.66 -14.65
CA PRO A 95 10.20 6.95 -14.14
C PRO A 95 9.13 6.88 -15.23
N SER A 96 9.47 7.12 -16.52
CA SER A 96 8.50 7.04 -17.62
C SER A 96 8.04 5.60 -17.92
N GLU A 97 8.79 4.60 -17.48
CA GLU A 97 8.43 3.18 -17.55
C GLU A 97 7.86 2.69 -16.21
N ARG A 98 8.48 3.10 -15.11
CA ARG A 98 8.11 2.64 -13.75
C ARG A 98 6.72 3.12 -13.33
N LEU A 99 6.45 4.42 -13.38
CA LEU A 99 5.20 4.99 -12.87
C LEU A 99 3.95 4.44 -13.57
N PRO A 100 3.87 4.42 -14.94
CA PRO A 100 2.73 3.82 -15.62
C PRO A 100 2.61 2.32 -15.35
N SER A 101 3.72 1.60 -15.16
CA SER A 101 3.69 0.17 -14.87
C SER A 101 3.10 -0.12 -13.49
N VAL A 102 3.43 0.67 -12.48
CA VAL A 102 2.81 0.58 -11.15
C VAL A 102 1.32 0.90 -11.22
N ALA A 103 0.94 1.96 -11.93
CA ALA A 103 -0.46 2.32 -12.15
C ALA A 103 -1.24 1.17 -12.85
N ARG A 104 -0.66 0.53 -13.86
CA ARG A 104 -1.25 -0.63 -14.55
C ARG A 104 -1.45 -1.82 -13.60
N ILE A 105 -0.48 -2.12 -12.74
CA ILE A 105 -0.58 -3.18 -11.74
C ILE A 105 -1.70 -2.85 -10.74
N TYR A 106 -1.74 -1.61 -10.25
CA TYR A 106 -2.81 -1.14 -9.37
C TYR A 106 -4.19 -1.31 -10.01
N ASN A 107 -4.40 -0.80 -11.21
CA ASN A 107 -5.67 -0.91 -11.95
C ASN A 107 -6.06 -2.38 -12.19
N THR A 108 -5.06 -3.23 -12.47
CA THR A 108 -5.29 -4.66 -12.67
C THR A 108 -5.77 -5.36 -11.41
N LEU A 109 -5.21 -5.03 -10.26
CA LEU A 109 -5.51 -5.68 -8.99
C LEU A 109 -6.80 -5.15 -8.34
N ASN A 110 -7.05 -3.84 -8.43
CA ASN A 110 -8.18 -3.18 -7.79
C ASN A 110 -9.39 -2.98 -8.75
N GLY A 111 -9.35 -3.51 -9.97
CA GLY A 111 -10.44 -3.38 -10.95
C GLY A 111 -11.75 -4.04 -10.48
N GLU A 112 -12.89 -3.56 -10.99
CA GLU A 112 -14.23 -3.98 -10.57
C GLU A 112 -14.46 -5.42 -11.01
N ASP A 113 -14.68 -5.98 -11.92
CA ASP A 113 -15.06 -7.32 -12.40
C ASP A 113 -14.18 -8.48 -11.85
N ARG A 114 -14.02 -8.60 -10.52
CA ARG A 114 -13.24 -9.66 -9.88
C ARG A 114 -14.11 -10.54 -8.99
N GLU A 115 -13.75 -11.82 -8.89
CA GLU A 115 -14.36 -12.77 -7.94
C GLU A 115 -13.82 -12.58 -6.50
N TYR A 116 -13.04 -11.51 -6.27
CA TYR A 116 -12.50 -11.13 -4.97
C TYR A 116 -12.58 -9.61 -4.78
N ALA A 117 -12.62 -9.16 -3.54
CA ALA A 117 -12.38 -7.78 -3.19
C ALA A 117 -10.92 -7.60 -2.79
N LEU A 118 -10.20 -6.69 -3.46
CA LEU A 118 -8.89 -6.24 -3.06
C LEU A 118 -8.89 -4.73 -3.08
N HIS A 119 -8.64 -4.14 -1.91
CA HIS A 119 -8.56 -2.70 -1.76
C HIS A 119 -7.14 -2.36 -1.30
N THR A 120 -6.39 -1.73 -2.18
CA THR A 120 -5.09 -1.14 -1.85
C THR A 120 -5.31 0.33 -1.58
N VAL A 121 -4.93 0.78 -0.39
CA VAL A 121 -5.03 2.19 -0.01
C VAL A 121 -3.67 2.71 0.41
N ASN A 122 -3.33 3.88 -0.13
CA ASN A 122 -2.05 4.54 0.09
C ASN A 122 -2.30 5.97 0.57
N ALA A 123 -1.50 6.47 1.50
CA ALA A 123 -1.51 7.88 1.82
C ALA A 123 -0.12 8.41 2.16
N LEU A 124 0.10 9.64 1.72
CA LEU A 124 1.23 10.49 2.07
C LEU A 124 0.76 11.53 3.06
N TRP A 125 1.35 11.53 4.25
CA TRP A 125 1.08 12.49 5.32
C TRP A 125 2.31 13.38 5.48
N MET A 126 2.15 14.67 5.20
CA MET A 126 3.24 15.63 5.21
C MET A 126 3.11 16.57 6.40
N GLN A 127 4.24 16.95 7.00
CA GLN A 127 4.23 18.05 7.98
C GLN A 127 3.70 19.33 7.31
N GLN A 128 2.75 19.96 7.94
CA GLN A 128 2.17 21.23 7.49
C GLN A 128 3.26 22.30 7.30
N GLY A 129 3.30 22.90 6.10
CA GLY A 129 4.32 23.90 5.74
C GLY A 129 5.71 23.31 5.41
N TYR A 130 5.88 22.00 5.39
CA TYR A 130 7.10 21.37 4.89
C TYR A 130 7.10 21.37 3.34
N ASN A 131 8.22 21.77 2.75
CA ASN A 131 8.33 21.88 1.30
C ASN A 131 8.64 20.50 0.69
N VAL A 132 7.59 19.82 0.24
CA VAL A 132 7.68 18.58 -0.54
C VAL A 132 7.59 18.93 -2.02
N LEU A 133 8.36 18.27 -2.87
CA LEU A 133 8.33 18.50 -4.31
C LEU A 133 6.97 18.09 -4.88
N GLU A 134 6.38 18.95 -5.72
CA GLU A 134 5.08 18.70 -6.36
C GLU A 134 5.13 17.42 -7.19
N GLU A 135 6.19 17.19 -7.97
CA GLU A 135 6.40 15.99 -8.76
C GLU A 135 6.36 14.69 -7.95
N TYR A 136 6.79 14.74 -6.67
CA TYR A 136 6.70 13.60 -5.78
C TYR A 136 5.27 13.35 -5.32
N VAL A 137 4.54 14.42 -4.97
CA VAL A 137 3.12 14.33 -4.60
C VAL A 137 2.30 13.79 -5.77
N ASP A 138 2.51 14.33 -6.97
CA ASP A 138 1.84 13.90 -8.21
C ASP A 138 2.10 12.41 -8.49
N ALA A 139 3.35 11.95 -8.38
CA ALA A 139 3.66 10.54 -8.55
C ALA A 139 2.86 9.66 -7.58
N ILE A 140 2.78 10.03 -6.30
CA ILE A 140 2.03 9.27 -5.29
C ILE A 140 0.52 9.26 -5.58
N THR A 141 -0.06 10.39 -5.97
CA THR A 141 -1.49 10.50 -6.22
C THR A 141 -1.90 9.84 -7.54
N ASP A 142 -1.18 10.10 -8.61
CA ASP A 142 -1.58 9.73 -9.96
C ASP A 142 -1.20 8.30 -10.35
N CYS A 143 -0.08 7.77 -9.77
CA CYS A 143 0.42 6.46 -10.14
C CYS A 143 0.29 5.39 -9.05
N TYR A 144 0.20 5.79 -7.78
CA TYR A 144 0.02 4.86 -6.66
C TYR A 144 -1.39 4.92 -6.04
N GLY A 145 -2.25 5.84 -6.51
CA GLY A 145 -3.58 6.05 -5.95
C GLY A 145 -3.55 6.51 -4.50
N GLY A 146 -2.50 7.23 -4.12
CA GLY A 146 -2.31 7.71 -2.77
C GLY A 146 -3.02 9.03 -2.50
N GLU A 147 -3.56 9.17 -1.30
CA GLU A 147 -4.08 10.45 -0.81
C GLU A 147 -2.93 11.28 -0.22
N ALA A 148 -2.81 12.55 -0.60
CA ALA A 148 -1.80 13.46 -0.04
C ALA A 148 -2.43 14.40 0.99
N ASN A 149 -1.98 14.32 2.23
CA ASN A 149 -2.55 15.04 3.37
C ASN A 149 -1.48 15.81 4.14
N ALA A 150 -1.85 16.96 4.71
CA ALA A 150 -0.97 17.76 5.56
C ALA A 150 -1.44 17.72 7.02
N LEU A 151 -0.54 17.34 7.95
CA LEU A 151 -0.78 17.27 9.37
C LEU A 151 0.28 18.06 10.15
N ASP A 152 -0.04 18.50 11.35
CA ASP A 152 0.89 19.23 12.20
C ASP A 152 1.62 18.29 13.19
N PHE A 153 2.59 17.53 12.68
CA PHE A 153 3.40 16.64 13.51
C PHE A 153 4.25 17.38 14.55
N VAL A 154 4.61 18.64 14.28
CA VAL A 154 5.47 19.42 15.16
C VAL A 154 4.73 19.88 16.40
N ALA A 155 3.56 20.48 16.26
CA ALA A 155 2.81 21.00 17.40
C ALA A 155 1.78 20.00 17.95
N LYS A 156 1.34 19.04 17.14
CA LYS A 156 0.24 18.12 17.46
C LYS A 156 0.51 16.68 17.01
N PRO A 157 1.62 16.08 17.44
CA PRO A 157 2.02 14.74 16.97
C PRO A 157 0.99 13.67 17.32
N ASP A 158 0.42 13.68 18.52
CA ASP A 158 -0.57 12.66 18.92
C ASP A 158 -1.93 12.86 18.22
N GLU A 159 -2.39 14.10 18.01
CA GLU A 159 -3.57 14.35 17.21
C GLU A 159 -3.36 13.86 15.76
N SER A 160 -2.19 14.11 15.18
CA SER A 160 -1.83 13.62 13.85
C SER A 160 -1.82 12.09 13.77
N ARG A 161 -1.30 11.43 14.79
CA ARG A 161 -1.32 9.96 14.94
C ARG A 161 -2.74 9.42 14.92
N LEU A 162 -3.64 10.04 15.68
CA LEU A 162 -5.04 9.63 15.75
C LEU A 162 -5.76 9.77 14.40
N VAL A 163 -5.51 10.86 13.68
CA VAL A 163 -6.06 11.05 12.32
C VAL A 163 -5.60 9.95 11.37
N ILE A 164 -4.32 9.58 11.41
CA ILE A 164 -3.80 8.50 10.57
C ILE A 164 -4.43 7.15 10.95
N ASN A 165 -4.55 6.86 12.25
CA ASN A 165 -5.16 5.63 12.72
C ASN A 165 -6.63 5.52 12.29
N GLU A 166 -7.41 6.58 12.46
CA GLU A 166 -8.82 6.65 12.04
C GLU A 166 -8.95 6.40 10.53
N TRP A 167 -8.12 7.06 9.72
CA TRP A 167 -8.10 6.85 8.26
C TRP A 167 -7.81 5.39 7.89
N VAL A 168 -6.83 4.75 8.53
CA VAL A 168 -6.50 3.34 8.28
C VAL A 168 -7.63 2.42 8.73
N GLU A 169 -8.23 2.67 9.89
CA GLU A 169 -9.36 1.89 10.40
C GLU A 169 -10.54 1.93 9.42
N GLU A 170 -10.94 3.12 8.95
CA GLU A 170 -12.01 3.29 7.97
C GLU A 170 -11.71 2.57 6.65
N ARG A 171 -10.49 2.71 6.13
CA ARG A 171 -10.08 2.13 4.83
C ARG A 171 -9.88 0.62 4.87
N THR A 172 -9.76 0.03 6.04
CA THR A 172 -9.60 -1.41 6.24
C THR A 172 -10.84 -2.09 6.82
N ASN A 173 -12.01 -1.46 6.71
CA ASN A 173 -13.27 -1.98 7.28
C ASN A 173 -13.11 -2.34 8.77
N GLU A 174 -12.53 -1.46 9.55
CA GLU A 174 -12.24 -1.61 10.98
C GLU A 174 -11.36 -2.83 11.35
N ARG A 175 -10.57 -3.35 10.39
CA ARG A 175 -9.69 -4.51 10.62
C ARG A 175 -8.34 -4.12 11.21
N ILE A 176 -7.82 -2.95 10.85
CA ILE A 176 -6.56 -2.44 11.40
C ILE A 176 -6.90 -1.25 12.28
N LYS A 177 -6.80 -1.46 13.59
CA LYS A 177 -7.02 -0.44 14.63
C LYS A 177 -5.68 -0.09 15.26
N ASP A 178 -5.52 1.18 15.63
CA ASP A 178 -4.32 1.66 16.32
C ASP A 178 -3.00 1.25 15.63
N LEU A 179 -2.92 1.45 14.30
CA LEU A 179 -1.72 1.15 13.50
C LEU A 179 -0.46 1.77 14.14
N PHE A 180 -0.58 3.01 14.59
CA PHE A 180 0.44 3.73 15.32
C PHE A 180 0.08 3.80 16.80
N PRO A 181 0.79 3.07 17.69
CA PRO A 181 0.58 3.18 19.14
C PRO A 181 0.95 4.57 19.67
N GLU A 182 0.47 4.88 20.88
CA GLU A 182 0.79 6.12 21.56
C GLU A 182 2.31 6.36 21.64
N GLY A 183 2.76 7.56 21.30
CA GLY A 183 4.17 7.94 21.31
C GLY A 183 4.99 7.46 20.10
N SER A 184 4.40 6.78 19.11
CA SER A 184 5.11 6.34 17.90
C SER A 184 5.37 7.46 16.89
N ILE A 185 4.62 8.55 16.98
CA ILE A 185 4.81 9.77 16.16
C ILE A 185 5.20 10.90 17.09
N ASP A 186 6.30 11.56 16.79
CA ASP A 186 6.84 12.67 17.56
C ASP A 186 7.02 13.94 16.72
N SER A 187 7.45 15.03 17.35
CA SER A 187 7.65 16.32 16.70
C SER A 187 8.81 16.36 15.68
N ALA A 188 9.62 15.31 15.57
CA ALA A 188 10.69 15.20 14.58
C ALA A 188 10.20 14.65 13.25
N VAL A 189 9.01 14.02 13.22
CA VAL A 189 8.39 13.49 12.01
C VAL A 189 8.10 14.62 11.01
N ARG A 190 8.39 14.38 9.73
CA ARG A 190 8.14 15.31 8.63
C ARG A 190 7.28 14.69 7.54
N LEU A 191 7.32 13.37 7.44
CA LEU A 191 6.61 12.61 6.44
C LEU A 191 6.29 11.23 6.99
N VAL A 192 5.06 10.76 6.74
CA VAL A 192 4.63 9.38 6.98
C VAL A 192 4.01 8.86 5.69
N LEU A 193 4.38 7.65 5.31
CA LEU A 193 3.71 6.89 4.27
C LEU A 193 2.93 5.75 4.91
N THR A 194 1.67 5.62 4.55
CA THR A 194 0.86 4.49 4.94
C THR A 194 0.41 3.72 3.70
N ASN A 195 0.48 2.40 3.81
CA ASN A 195 -0.11 1.48 2.85
C ASN A 195 -0.92 0.45 3.64
N ALA A 196 -2.12 0.16 3.20
CA ALA A 196 -2.93 -0.92 3.73
C ALA A 196 -3.59 -1.69 2.58
N ILE A 197 -3.73 -3.00 2.77
CA ILE A 197 -4.45 -3.88 1.86
C ILE A 197 -5.55 -4.60 2.63
N TYR A 198 -6.76 -4.49 2.10
CA TYR A 198 -7.87 -5.35 2.46
C TYR A 198 -8.08 -6.38 1.35
N PHE A 199 -8.09 -7.65 1.69
CA PHE A 199 -8.38 -8.74 0.75
C PHE A 199 -9.49 -9.62 1.29
N LYS A 200 -10.48 -9.92 0.44
CA LYS A 200 -11.53 -10.90 0.71
C LYS A 200 -11.82 -11.68 -0.57
N GLY A 201 -11.72 -12.99 -0.51
CA GLY A 201 -12.03 -13.88 -1.62
C GLY A 201 -12.52 -15.21 -1.10
N ASP A 202 -13.28 -15.90 -1.92
CA ASP A 202 -13.77 -17.24 -1.65
C ASP A 202 -12.80 -18.28 -2.23
N TRP A 203 -12.67 -19.42 -1.56
CA TRP A 203 -11.89 -20.53 -2.08
C TRP A 203 -12.61 -21.14 -3.27
N LEU A 204 -11.90 -21.41 -4.37
CA LEU A 204 -12.46 -22.14 -5.51
C LEU A 204 -12.92 -23.55 -5.11
N TYR A 205 -12.24 -24.14 -4.16
CA TYR A 205 -12.59 -25.40 -3.53
C TYR A 205 -12.63 -25.17 -2.02
N GLU A 206 -13.80 -25.28 -1.45
CA GLU A 206 -13.98 -25.13 0.00
C GLU A 206 -13.33 -26.32 0.74
N PHE A 207 -12.89 -26.06 1.97
CA PHE A 207 -12.43 -27.11 2.87
C PHE A 207 -13.63 -27.84 3.49
N ASP A 208 -13.57 -29.16 3.61
CA ASP A 208 -14.58 -30.02 4.24
C ASP A 208 -14.68 -29.78 5.76
#